data_f596a5c2300951010b6758d47ccd3494
#
_entry.id   f596a5c2300951010b6758d47ccd3494
#
_cell.length_a   1.000
_cell.length_b   1.000
_cell.length_c   1.000
_cell.angle_alpha   90.00
_cell.angle_beta   90.00
_cell.angle_gamma   90.00
#
_symmetry.space_group_name_H-M   'P 1'
#
loop_
_entity.id
_entity.type
_entity.pdbx_description
1 polymer ?
#
loop_
_entity_poly.entity_id
_entity_poly.type
_entity_poly.pdbx_seq_one_letter_code
_entity_poly.pdbx_strand_id
1 'polypeptide(L)'
;ACCGPRFGGEHVVTVIPEILLNNGQKIPQFGFGVFLIKPEETEQAVDSALKAGYRHIDTAQMYGNEAEVGDAIRKSELDRTDLFVTTKLNNGAHLPDDARQAFDDSLKALGFDYVDLFLIHWPVPSRYGGDFVSTWKALEEFYREGRARSIGVSNFQPHHLRRLHTETEIRPAVDQIEVNPYLTQDDVRSFCAEHEIAVEAWSPIARGNALQDPTIEAIARKYGKTTAQTILRWHIERGDIIFPKSVTVGRIKENIDIFDFELSGEDVEAISALNRNQRTGPDPDKM
;
A
#
# COMPACT_ATOMS: atom_id res chain seq x y z
N ALA A 1 -11.41 -55.39 1.94
CA ALA A 1 -10.78 -54.27 1.26
C ALA A 1 -11.66 -53.03 1.47
N CYS A 2 -11.34 -52.22 2.50
CA CYS A 2 -12.03 -50.95 2.79
C CYS A 2 -11.21 -49.82 2.17
N CYS A 3 -11.70 -49.17 1.14
CA CYS A 3 -11.19 -47.90 0.66
C CYS A 3 -11.80 -46.79 1.52
N GLY A 4 -10.98 -46.14 2.33
CA GLY A 4 -11.33 -44.90 3.01
C GLY A 4 -11.33 -43.71 2.06
N PRO A 5 -12.15 -42.69 2.29
CA PRO A 5 -12.20 -41.50 1.42
C PRO A 5 -10.92 -40.70 1.51
N ARG A 6 -10.30 -40.41 0.37
CA ARG A 6 -9.25 -39.40 0.26
C ARG A 6 -9.90 -38.03 0.43
N PHE A 7 -9.60 -37.34 1.53
CA PHE A 7 -9.88 -35.92 1.66
C PHE A 7 -8.90 -35.18 0.74
N GLY A 8 -9.36 -34.83 -0.44
CA GLY A 8 -8.74 -33.83 -1.28
C GLY A 8 -8.91 -32.48 -0.57
N GLY A 9 -7.82 -31.89 -0.07
CA GLY A 9 -7.85 -30.55 0.41
C GLY A 9 -8.13 -29.62 -0.80
N GLU A 10 -9.34 -29.10 -0.87
CA GLU A 10 -9.66 -27.99 -1.76
C GLU A 10 -8.80 -26.82 -1.28
N HIS A 11 -7.85 -26.40 -2.10
CA HIS A 11 -7.18 -25.13 -1.90
C HIS A 11 -8.25 -24.04 -2.12
N VAL A 12 -8.78 -23.52 -1.02
CA VAL A 12 -9.62 -22.32 -1.07
C VAL A 12 -8.71 -21.22 -1.59
N VAL A 13 -8.93 -20.82 -2.83
CA VAL A 13 -8.24 -19.66 -3.41
C VAL A 13 -8.76 -18.43 -2.67
N THR A 14 -7.91 -17.81 -1.88
CA THR A 14 -8.23 -16.54 -1.23
C THR A 14 -8.49 -15.48 -2.29
N VAL A 15 -9.71 -14.99 -2.39
CA VAL A 15 -10.07 -13.91 -3.30
C VAL A 15 -9.83 -12.59 -2.59
N ILE A 16 -8.80 -11.86 -3.00
CA ILE A 16 -8.51 -10.51 -2.50
C ILE A 16 -9.46 -9.55 -3.20
N PRO A 17 -10.23 -8.71 -2.47
CA PRO A 17 -11.07 -7.68 -3.06
C PRO A 17 -10.24 -6.66 -3.86
N GLU A 18 -10.87 -6.04 -4.85
CA GLU A 18 -10.30 -4.95 -5.62
C GLU A 18 -11.04 -3.64 -5.34
N ILE A 19 -10.31 -2.55 -5.27
CA ILE A 19 -10.84 -1.19 -5.19
C ILE A 19 -10.79 -0.56 -6.60
N LEU A 20 -11.89 0.01 -7.04
CA LEU A 20 -11.95 0.78 -8.29
C LEU A 20 -11.41 2.19 -8.02
N LEU A 21 -10.35 2.56 -8.72
CA LEU A 21 -9.76 3.90 -8.65
C LEU A 21 -10.55 4.89 -9.52
N ASN A 22 -10.41 6.20 -9.24
CA ASN A 22 -11.11 7.27 -9.96
C ASN A 22 -10.79 7.37 -11.46
N ASN A 23 -9.73 6.72 -11.92
CA ASN A 23 -9.35 6.63 -13.33
C ASN A 23 -9.79 5.32 -14.01
N GLY A 24 -10.56 4.47 -13.32
CA GLY A 24 -11.09 3.20 -13.84
C GLY A 24 -10.15 2.00 -13.68
N GLN A 25 -8.93 2.19 -13.19
CA GLN A 25 -8.05 1.07 -12.84
C GLN A 25 -8.53 0.38 -11.56
N LYS A 26 -8.19 -0.89 -11.39
CA LYS A 26 -8.48 -1.65 -10.19
C LYS A 26 -7.20 -1.97 -9.46
N ILE A 27 -7.20 -1.79 -8.14
CA ILE A 27 -6.08 -2.12 -7.26
C ILE A 27 -6.51 -3.20 -6.27
N PRO A 28 -5.72 -4.29 -6.09
CA PRO A 28 -5.98 -5.24 -5.02
C PRO A 28 -5.92 -4.55 -3.66
N GLN A 29 -6.95 -4.74 -2.85
CA GLN A 29 -7.07 -4.09 -1.54
C GLN A 29 -6.03 -4.58 -0.54
N PHE A 30 -5.41 -5.73 -0.81
CA PHE A 30 -4.36 -6.31 0.01
C PHE A 30 -3.12 -6.60 -0.83
N GLY A 31 -1.99 -6.06 -0.42
CA GLY A 31 -0.71 -6.19 -1.10
C GLY A 31 0.43 -6.56 -0.16
N PHE A 32 1.64 -6.55 -0.70
CA PHE A 32 2.88 -6.84 -0.01
C PHE A 32 3.84 -5.66 -0.10
N GLY A 33 4.23 -5.11 1.05
CA GLY A 33 5.18 -4.02 1.15
C GLY A 33 6.61 -4.52 1.36
N VAL A 34 7.59 -3.83 0.79
CA VAL A 34 9.01 -4.20 0.92
C VAL A 34 9.87 -3.16 1.65
N PHE A 35 9.25 -2.20 2.30
CA PHE A 35 9.98 -1.22 3.12
C PHE A 35 10.80 -1.91 4.23
N LEU A 36 12.06 -1.53 4.37
CA LEU A 36 13.02 -2.13 5.32
C LEU A 36 13.31 -3.63 5.10
N ILE A 37 12.99 -4.17 3.94
CA ILE A 37 13.56 -5.45 3.51
C ILE A 37 14.88 -5.14 2.79
N LYS A 38 15.93 -5.78 3.25
CA LYS A 38 17.26 -5.62 2.62
C LYS A 38 17.25 -6.16 1.20
N PRO A 39 18.03 -5.58 0.27
CA PRO A 39 18.10 -6.07 -1.11
C PRO A 39 18.31 -7.59 -1.21
N GLU A 40 19.24 -8.14 -0.45
CA GLU A 40 19.57 -9.58 -0.44
C GLU A 40 18.43 -10.50 0.03
N GLU A 41 17.41 -9.95 0.72
CA GLU A 41 16.24 -10.70 1.21
C GLU A 41 14.98 -10.42 0.36
N THR A 42 14.99 -9.36 -0.46
CA THR A 42 13.78 -8.85 -1.13
C THR A 42 13.26 -9.82 -2.17
N GLU A 43 14.12 -10.36 -3.03
CA GLU A 43 13.70 -11.31 -4.07
C GLU A 43 12.96 -12.51 -3.45
N GLN A 44 13.53 -13.11 -2.41
CA GLN A 44 12.91 -14.26 -1.74
C GLN A 44 11.60 -13.90 -1.04
N ALA A 45 11.52 -12.73 -0.41
CA ALA A 45 10.31 -12.28 0.27
C ALA A 45 9.16 -12.03 -0.72
N VAL A 46 9.45 -11.39 -1.86
CA VAL A 46 8.46 -11.16 -2.92
C VAL A 46 8.03 -12.47 -3.57
N ASP A 47 8.95 -13.39 -3.88
CA ASP A 47 8.63 -14.71 -4.39
C ASP A 47 7.68 -15.48 -3.45
N SER A 48 7.97 -15.44 -2.15
CA SER A 48 7.12 -16.05 -1.12
C SER A 48 5.73 -15.42 -1.07
N ALA A 49 5.63 -14.11 -1.23
CA ALA A 49 4.35 -13.40 -1.27
C ALA A 49 3.55 -13.79 -2.53
N LEU A 50 4.16 -13.80 -3.71
CA LEU A 50 3.50 -14.20 -4.96
C LEU A 50 3.00 -15.65 -4.89
N LYS A 51 3.79 -16.57 -4.33
CA LYS A 51 3.38 -17.96 -4.09
C LYS A 51 2.24 -18.09 -3.08
N ALA A 52 2.14 -17.17 -2.12
CA ALA A 52 1.04 -17.11 -1.15
C ALA A 52 -0.25 -16.47 -1.73
N GLY A 53 -0.23 -15.96 -2.96
CA GLY A 53 -1.40 -15.39 -3.64
C GLY A 53 -1.45 -13.86 -3.68
N TYR A 54 -0.43 -13.17 -3.19
CA TYR A 54 -0.35 -11.71 -3.34
C TYR A 54 -0.21 -11.32 -4.81
N ARG A 55 -0.88 -10.24 -5.22
CA ARG A 55 -0.85 -9.71 -6.59
C ARG A 55 -0.60 -8.20 -6.65
N HIS A 56 -0.35 -7.58 -5.50
CA HIS A 56 -0.01 -6.16 -5.37
C HIS A 56 1.29 -6.05 -4.58
N ILE A 57 2.31 -5.42 -5.18
CA ILE A 57 3.65 -5.21 -4.58
C ILE A 57 3.91 -3.71 -4.48
N ASP A 58 4.22 -3.23 -3.28
CA ASP A 58 4.56 -1.84 -2.99
C ASP A 58 6.04 -1.69 -2.67
N THR A 59 6.75 -0.93 -3.51
CA THR A 59 8.14 -0.53 -3.31
C THR A 59 8.32 0.99 -3.45
N ALA A 60 9.52 1.47 -3.42
CA ALA A 60 9.90 2.87 -3.66
C ALA A 60 11.39 2.98 -4.03
N GLN A 61 11.76 4.05 -4.74
CA GLN A 61 13.16 4.36 -5.02
C GLN A 61 14.01 4.41 -3.74
N MET A 62 13.47 5.05 -2.69
CA MET A 62 14.19 5.21 -1.41
C MET A 62 14.43 3.90 -0.67
N TYR A 63 13.76 2.81 -1.03
CA TYR A 63 13.95 1.50 -0.38
C TYR A 63 15.21 0.79 -0.86
N GLY A 64 15.72 1.17 -2.05
CA GLY A 64 16.94 0.60 -2.64
C GLY A 64 16.80 -0.86 -3.05
N ASN A 65 15.57 -1.34 -3.32
CA ASN A 65 15.29 -2.74 -3.64
C ASN A 65 14.36 -2.94 -4.85
N GLU A 66 14.19 -1.92 -5.69
CA GLU A 66 13.36 -2.03 -6.89
C GLU A 66 13.85 -3.09 -7.86
N ALA A 67 15.18 -3.25 -8.01
CA ALA A 67 15.76 -4.25 -8.90
C ALA A 67 15.40 -5.67 -8.46
N GLU A 68 15.48 -5.97 -7.18
CA GLU A 68 15.16 -7.27 -6.60
C GLU A 68 13.66 -7.57 -6.67
N VAL A 69 12.80 -6.55 -6.52
CA VAL A 69 11.35 -6.67 -6.78
C VAL A 69 11.10 -7.06 -8.23
N GLY A 70 11.72 -6.36 -9.17
CA GLY A 70 11.63 -6.66 -10.60
C GLY A 70 12.12 -8.06 -10.93
N ASP A 71 13.24 -8.49 -10.36
CA ASP A 71 13.80 -9.83 -10.53
C ASP A 71 12.84 -10.93 -10.03
N ALA A 72 12.28 -10.75 -8.84
CA ALA A 72 11.31 -11.70 -8.30
C ALA A 72 10.07 -11.85 -9.20
N ILE A 73 9.55 -10.72 -9.70
CA ILE A 73 8.38 -10.74 -10.58
C ILE A 73 8.71 -11.40 -11.93
N ARG A 74 9.84 -11.10 -12.54
CA ARG A 74 10.25 -11.72 -13.83
C ARG A 74 10.53 -13.22 -13.70
N LYS A 75 11.00 -13.68 -12.54
CA LYS A 75 11.23 -15.09 -12.26
C LYS A 75 9.96 -15.84 -11.86
N SER A 76 8.93 -15.13 -11.44
CA SER A 76 7.63 -15.73 -11.18
C SER A 76 6.98 -16.14 -12.48
N GLU A 77 6.34 -17.17 -12.66
CA GLU A 77 5.65 -17.57 -13.89
C GLU A 77 4.33 -16.81 -14.13
N LEU A 78 4.15 -15.66 -13.45
CA LEU A 78 2.95 -14.83 -13.54
C LEU A 78 3.10 -13.79 -14.67
N ASP A 79 2.01 -13.56 -15.39
CA ASP A 79 1.98 -12.46 -16.34
C ASP A 79 2.06 -11.11 -15.63
N ARG A 80 2.84 -10.18 -16.19
CA ARG A 80 2.99 -8.82 -15.63
C ARG A 80 1.63 -8.11 -15.46
N THR A 81 0.67 -8.43 -16.34
CA THR A 81 -0.67 -7.86 -16.31
C THR A 81 -1.55 -8.38 -15.17
N ASP A 82 -1.17 -9.50 -14.55
CA ASP A 82 -1.86 -10.04 -13.37
C ASP A 82 -1.38 -9.41 -12.05
N LEU A 83 -0.37 -8.54 -12.15
CA LEU A 83 0.27 -7.91 -10.99
C LEU A 83 0.04 -6.41 -11.00
N PHE A 84 -0.18 -5.86 -9.81
CA PHE A 84 -0.22 -4.44 -9.53
C PHE A 84 1.08 -4.03 -8.82
N VAL A 85 1.89 -3.20 -9.47
CA VAL A 85 3.20 -2.76 -8.95
C VAL A 85 3.17 -1.26 -8.70
N THR A 86 3.49 -0.87 -7.48
CA THR A 86 3.61 0.53 -7.04
C THR A 86 5.05 0.85 -6.75
N THR A 87 5.53 1.99 -7.25
CA THR A 87 6.77 2.61 -6.77
C THR A 87 6.59 4.12 -6.56
N LYS A 88 7.58 4.80 -6.01
CA LYS A 88 7.45 6.16 -5.52
C LYS A 88 8.68 7.01 -5.88
N LEU A 89 8.43 8.27 -6.22
CA LEU A 89 9.44 9.26 -6.50
C LEU A 89 10.24 9.62 -5.24
N ASN A 90 11.56 9.60 -5.36
CA ASN A 90 12.48 10.00 -4.30
C ASN A 90 12.27 11.49 -3.90
N ASN A 91 12.37 11.77 -2.62
CA ASN A 91 12.30 13.13 -2.07
C ASN A 91 13.38 14.07 -2.60
N GLY A 92 14.48 13.54 -3.13
CA GLY A 92 15.55 14.31 -3.77
C GLY A 92 15.30 14.69 -5.23
N ALA A 93 14.19 14.24 -5.85
CA ALA A 93 13.94 14.34 -7.29
C ALA A 93 12.63 15.08 -7.64
N HIS A 94 12.27 16.13 -6.90
CA HIS A 94 11.01 16.85 -7.11
C HIS A 94 11.03 17.83 -8.27
N LEU A 95 12.20 18.31 -8.71
CA LEU A 95 12.25 19.14 -9.91
C LEU A 95 11.78 18.33 -11.12
N PRO A 96 11.01 18.92 -12.06
CA PRO A 96 10.40 18.15 -13.15
C PRO A 96 11.37 17.30 -13.97
N ASP A 97 12.56 17.81 -14.30
CA ASP A 97 13.55 17.06 -15.07
C ASP A 97 14.17 15.93 -14.23
N ASP A 98 14.41 16.17 -12.93
CA ASP A 98 14.90 15.14 -12.02
C ASP A 98 13.82 14.05 -11.81
N ALA A 99 12.54 14.43 -11.75
CA ALA A 99 11.44 13.50 -11.64
C ALA A 99 11.31 12.59 -12.87
N ARG A 100 11.53 13.15 -14.10
CA ARG A 100 11.55 12.36 -15.33
C ARG A 100 12.69 11.36 -15.32
N GLN A 101 13.90 11.79 -14.99
CA GLN A 101 15.05 10.90 -14.89
C GLN A 101 14.86 9.82 -13.82
N ALA A 102 14.36 10.19 -12.64
CA ALA A 102 14.11 9.27 -11.55
C ALA A 102 13.05 8.21 -11.92
N PHE A 103 12.01 8.58 -12.67
CA PHE A 103 11.01 7.62 -13.13
C PHE A 103 11.59 6.65 -14.17
N ASP A 104 12.40 7.13 -15.11
CA ASP A 104 13.11 6.28 -16.06
C ASP A 104 14.04 5.29 -15.34
N ASP A 105 14.74 5.75 -14.30
CA ASP A 105 15.61 4.90 -13.48
C ASP A 105 14.81 3.82 -12.73
N SER A 106 13.64 4.15 -12.21
CA SER A 106 12.73 3.16 -11.58
C SER A 106 12.26 2.09 -12.55
N LEU A 107 11.80 2.48 -13.74
CA LEU A 107 11.37 1.53 -14.77
C LEU A 107 12.52 0.61 -15.19
N LYS A 108 13.72 1.17 -15.34
CA LYS A 108 14.94 0.41 -15.66
C LYS A 108 15.33 -0.56 -14.53
N ALA A 109 15.28 -0.11 -13.27
CA ALA A 109 15.58 -0.96 -12.11
C ALA A 109 14.58 -2.12 -11.98
N LEU A 110 13.29 -1.84 -12.10
CA LEU A 110 12.23 -2.85 -12.11
C LEU A 110 12.29 -3.76 -13.34
N GLY A 111 12.83 -3.26 -14.47
CA GLY A 111 12.86 -3.98 -15.74
C GLY A 111 11.48 -4.07 -16.40
N PHE A 112 10.67 -3.03 -16.28
CA PHE A 112 9.32 -2.93 -16.83
C PHE A 112 9.16 -1.69 -17.71
N ASP A 113 8.21 -1.74 -18.65
CA ASP A 113 7.84 -0.61 -19.49
C ASP A 113 6.84 0.33 -18.80
N TYR A 114 6.18 -0.13 -17.76
CA TYR A 114 5.19 0.61 -16.99
C TYR A 114 5.12 0.14 -15.54
N VAL A 115 4.59 1.03 -14.69
CA VAL A 115 4.08 0.66 -13.35
C VAL A 115 2.57 0.90 -13.27
N ASP A 116 1.91 0.20 -12.37
CA ASP A 116 0.46 0.35 -12.18
C ASP A 116 0.13 1.61 -11.37
N LEU A 117 0.99 1.99 -10.44
CA LEU A 117 0.86 3.20 -9.63
C LEU A 117 2.22 3.84 -9.37
N PHE A 118 2.33 5.13 -9.63
CA PHE A 118 3.50 5.94 -9.30
C PHE A 118 3.09 7.07 -8.36
N LEU A 119 3.80 7.22 -7.22
CA LEU A 119 3.46 8.17 -6.17
C LEU A 119 4.56 9.22 -5.98
N ILE A 120 4.17 10.46 -5.65
CA ILE A 120 5.08 11.38 -4.94
C ILE A 120 5.19 10.85 -3.50
N HIS A 121 6.41 10.50 -3.05
CA HIS A 121 6.60 9.81 -1.77
C HIS A 121 6.27 10.68 -0.55
N TRP A 122 6.65 11.96 -0.58
CA TRP A 122 6.34 12.97 0.44
C TRP A 122 6.14 14.34 -0.21
N PRO A 123 5.31 15.23 0.35
CA PRO A 123 5.14 16.59 -0.19
C PRO A 123 6.39 17.47 -0.04
N VAL A 124 7.26 17.18 0.93
CA VAL A 124 8.49 17.92 1.30
C VAL A 124 8.32 19.45 1.26
N PRO A 125 7.37 20.02 2.03
CA PRO A 125 7.04 21.44 1.96
C PRO A 125 8.19 22.37 2.36
N SER A 126 9.18 21.88 3.09
CA SER A 126 10.38 22.62 3.49
C SER A 126 11.42 22.74 2.38
N ARG A 127 11.25 22.03 1.26
CA ARG A 127 12.18 21.99 0.13
C ARG A 127 11.51 22.46 -1.15
N TYR A 128 12.29 22.76 -2.17
CA TYR A 128 11.80 23.19 -3.50
C TYR A 128 10.80 24.35 -3.45
N GLY A 129 10.86 25.22 -2.43
CA GLY A 129 9.88 26.29 -2.23
C GLY A 129 8.47 25.79 -1.95
N GLY A 130 8.30 24.53 -1.53
CA GLY A 130 7.00 23.90 -1.34
C GLY A 130 6.27 23.61 -2.67
N ASP A 131 6.98 23.54 -3.78
CA ASP A 131 6.40 23.29 -5.11
C ASP A 131 6.37 21.79 -5.44
N PHE A 132 5.38 21.10 -4.94
CA PHE A 132 5.02 19.75 -5.38
C PHE A 132 4.02 19.76 -6.57
N VAL A 133 3.48 20.92 -6.92
CA VAL A 133 2.55 21.07 -8.05
C VAL A 133 3.27 20.84 -9.37
N SER A 134 4.45 21.43 -9.55
CA SER A 134 5.27 21.19 -10.75
C SER A 134 5.73 19.74 -10.84
N THR A 135 6.05 19.11 -9.69
CA THR A 135 6.35 17.68 -9.61
C THR A 135 5.16 16.84 -10.07
N TRP A 136 3.96 17.16 -9.59
CA TRP A 136 2.73 16.46 -9.99
C TRP A 136 2.47 16.56 -11.49
N LYS A 137 2.69 17.72 -12.10
CA LYS A 137 2.55 17.90 -13.55
C LYS A 137 3.50 16.99 -14.35
N ALA A 138 4.68 16.69 -13.84
CA ALA A 138 5.55 15.67 -14.44
C ALA A 138 4.92 14.26 -14.33
N LEU A 139 4.28 13.92 -13.19
CA LEU A 139 3.57 12.64 -13.08
C LEU A 139 2.37 12.57 -14.04
N GLU A 140 1.66 13.68 -14.28
CA GLU A 140 0.59 13.74 -15.29
C GLU A 140 1.10 13.39 -16.70
N GLU A 141 2.34 13.77 -17.04
CA GLU A 141 2.97 13.37 -18.32
C GLU A 141 3.14 11.85 -18.38
N PHE A 142 3.68 11.22 -17.33
CA PHE A 142 3.87 9.75 -17.27
C PHE A 142 2.55 8.99 -17.40
N TYR A 143 1.48 9.53 -16.82
CA TYR A 143 0.13 8.98 -16.95
C TYR A 143 -0.38 9.08 -18.39
N ARG A 144 -0.25 10.24 -19.04
CA ARG A 144 -0.68 10.43 -20.43
C ARG A 144 0.11 9.57 -21.42
N GLU A 145 1.37 9.29 -21.11
CA GLU A 145 2.23 8.38 -21.88
C GLU A 145 1.91 6.89 -21.64
N GLY A 146 1.08 6.58 -20.65
CA GLY A 146 0.74 5.19 -20.28
C GLY A 146 1.84 4.44 -19.55
N ARG A 147 2.93 5.11 -19.15
CA ARG A 147 4.03 4.51 -18.39
C ARG A 147 3.74 4.39 -16.89
N ALA A 148 2.88 5.24 -16.36
CA ALA A 148 2.22 5.07 -15.07
C ALA A 148 0.71 4.94 -15.31
N ARG A 149 0.13 3.77 -15.07
CA ARG A 149 -1.30 3.51 -15.32
C ARG A 149 -2.21 4.25 -14.36
N SER A 150 -1.71 4.55 -13.16
CA SER A 150 -2.31 5.46 -12.19
C SER A 150 -1.20 6.30 -11.56
N ILE A 151 -1.55 7.50 -11.15
CA ILE A 151 -0.66 8.39 -10.40
C ILE A 151 -1.33 8.82 -9.11
N GLY A 152 -0.53 8.99 -8.07
CA GLY A 152 -1.01 9.36 -6.75
C GLY A 152 0.07 10.01 -5.92
N VAL A 153 -0.24 10.21 -4.66
CA VAL A 153 0.62 10.84 -3.69
C VAL A 153 0.75 10.00 -2.43
N SER A 154 1.73 10.32 -1.61
CA SER A 154 1.91 9.72 -0.32
C SER A 154 2.21 10.79 0.73
N ASN A 155 1.59 10.65 1.90
CA ASN A 155 1.75 11.59 3.03
C ASN A 155 1.25 13.02 2.77
N PHE A 156 0.33 13.19 1.83
CA PHE A 156 -0.30 14.49 1.59
C PHE A 156 -1.42 14.75 2.61
N GLN A 157 -1.46 15.98 3.11
CA GLN A 157 -2.51 16.44 4.00
C GLN A 157 -3.63 17.12 3.18
N PRO A 158 -4.83 17.39 3.72
CA PRO A 158 -5.92 18.01 2.98
C PRO A 158 -5.54 19.32 2.29
N HIS A 159 -4.70 20.14 2.91
CA HIS A 159 -4.25 21.41 2.28
C HIS A 159 -3.29 21.18 1.10
N HIS A 160 -2.47 20.13 1.12
CA HIS A 160 -1.65 19.72 -0.02
C HIS A 160 -2.54 19.22 -1.18
N LEU A 161 -3.51 18.35 -0.87
CA LEU A 161 -4.43 17.79 -1.85
C LEU A 161 -5.30 18.87 -2.52
N ARG A 162 -5.75 19.89 -1.76
CA ARG A 162 -6.49 21.03 -2.31
C ARG A 162 -5.70 21.78 -3.37
N ARG A 163 -4.38 21.96 -3.14
CA ARG A 163 -3.53 22.61 -4.14
C ARG A 163 -3.46 21.80 -5.42
N LEU A 164 -3.29 20.49 -5.36
CA LEU A 164 -3.32 19.64 -6.56
C LEU A 164 -4.68 19.72 -7.24
N HIS A 165 -5.78 19.70 -6.48
CA HIS A 165 -7.13 19.78 -7.03
C HIS A 165 -7.39 21.09 -7.77
N THR A 166 -6.82 22.20 -7.32
CA THR A 166 -7.07 23.53 -7.90
C THR A 166 -6.05 23.94 -8.96
N GLU A 167 -4.83 23.43 -8.90
CA GLU A 167 -3.71 23.89 -9.72
C GLU A 167 -3.29 22.89 -10.83
N THR A 168 -3.95 21.69 -10.89
CA THR A 168 -3.60 20.62 -11.82
C THR A 168 -4.83 20.01 -12.50
N GLU A 169 -4.62 19.18 -13.53
CA GLU A 169 -5.70 18.63 -14.35
C GLU A 169 -6.16 17.25 -13.89
N ILE A 170 -5.23 16.41 -13.43
CA ILE A 170 -5.49 15.02 -13.04
C ILE A 170 -5.50 14.92 -11.52
N ARG A 171 -6.58 14.35 -10.96
CA ARG A 171 -6.66 14.08 -9.53
C ARG A 171 -5.78 12.90 -9.15
N PRO A 172 -5.15 12.91 -7.96
CA PRO A 172 -4.53 11.70 -7.42
C PRO A 172 -5.54 10.55 -7.36
N ALA A 173 -5.13 9.38 -7.85
CA ALA A 173 -5.94 8.17 -7.71
C ALA A 173 -5.89 7.60 -6.28
N VAL A 174 -4.76 7.83 -5.61
CA VAL A 174 -4.43 7.30 -4.29
C VAL A 174 -3.71 8.36 -3.46
N ASP A 175 -3.98 8.38 -2.15
CA ASP A 175 -3.11 8.98 -1.14
C ASP A 175 -2.69 7.88 -0.15
N GLN A 176 -1.39 7.58 -0.13
CA GLN A 176 -0.83 6.56 0.74
C GLN A 176 -0.31 7.21 2.03
N ILE A 177 -1.00 7.00 3.14
CA ILE A 177 -0.76 7.67 4.42
C ILE A 177 -0.53 6.68 5.56
N GLU A 178 0.07 7.14 6.66
CA GLU A 178 0.10 6.34 7.88
C GLU A 178 -1.31 6.20 8.45
N VAL A 179 -1.80 4.97 8.54
CA VAL A 179 -3.06 4.65 9.23
C VAL A 179 -2.89 3.39 10.06
N ASN A 180 -3.28 3.47 11.32
CA ASN A 180 -3.29 2.33 12.23
C ASN A 180 -4.30 2.62 13.38
N PRO A 181 -4.59 1.68 14.29
CA PRO A 181 -5.55 1.91 15.36
C PRO A 181 -5.28 3.13 16.25
N TYR A 182 -4.03 3.58 16.35
CA TYR A 182 -3.64 4.75 17.14
C TYR A 182 -3.55 6.06 16.34
N LEU A 183 -3.74 5.95 15.03
CA LEU A 183 -3.75 7.08 14.10
C LEU A 183 -4.75 6.81 12.96
N THR A 184 -6.00 7.14 13.15
CA THR A 184 -7.08 6.84 12.17
C THR A 184 -7.13 7.82 11.00
N GLN A 185 -6.54 9.00 11.14
CA GLN A 185 -6.45 10.03 10.08
C GLN A 185 -7.81 10.42 9.46
N ASP A 186 -8.83 10.59 10.27
CA ASP A 186 -10.21 10.76 9.80
C ASP A 186 -10.39 12.00 8.90
N ASP A 187 -9.67 13.11 9.18
CA ASP A 187 -9.74 14.33 8.38
C ASP A 187 -9.19 14.11 6.96
N VAL A 188 -8.04 13.44 6.83
CA VAL A 188 -7.45 13.12 5.51
C VAL A 188 -8.35 12.14 4.77
N ARG A 189 -8.83 11.12 5.46
CA ARG A 189 -9.71 10.10 4.88
C ARG A 189 -11.03 10.67 4.39
N SER A 190 -11.64 11.58 5.17
CA SER A 190 -12.88 12.28 4.76
C SER A 190 -12.65 13.10 3.51
N PHE A 191 -11.55 13.86 3.45
CA PHE A 191 -11.19 14.62 2.26
C PHE A 191 -10.98 13.71 1.04
N CYS A 192 -10.28 12.60 1.22
CA CYS A 192 -10.06 11.62 0.15
C CYS A 192 -11.38 11.03 -0.36
N ALA A 193 -12.29 10.66 0.55
CA ALA A 193 -13.60 10.13 0.18
C ALA A 193 -14.44 11.13 -0.60
N GLU A 194 -14.46 12.41 -0.20
CA GLU A 194 -15.16 13.48 -0.90
C GLU A 194 -14.63 13.74 -2.33
N HIS A 195 -13.37 13.40 -2.58
CA HIS A 195 -12.69 13.65 -3.86
C HIS A 195 -12.40 12.38 -4.65
N GLU A 196 -12.97 11.24 -4.25
CA GLU A 196 -12.80 9.93 -4.90
C GLU A 196 -11.32 9.48 -4.97
N ILE A 197 -10.53 9.82 -3.95
CA ILE A 197 -9.15 9.40 -3.80
C ILE A 197 -9.13 8.16 -2.89
N ALA A 198 -8.58 7.05 -3.36
CA ALA A 198 -8.43 5.85 -2.53
C ALA A 198 -7.33 6.05 -1.47
N VAL A 199 -7.53 5.49 -0.29
CA VAL A 199 -6.55 5.56 0.80
C VAL A 199 -5.78 4.26 0.89
N GLU A 200 -4.48 4.33 0.79
CA GLU A 200 -3.56 3.25 1.16
C GLU A 200 -2.97 3.53 2.55
N ALA A 201 -2.90 2.49 3.39
CA ALA A 201 -2.41 2.61 4.75
C ALA A 201 -1.03 1.95 4.90
N TRP A 202 0.01 2.75 5.14
CA TRP A 202 1.30 2.23 5.55
C TRP A 202 1.42 2.13 7.08
N SER A 203 2.31 1.28 7.57
CA SER A 203 2.43 0.89 8.99
C SER A 203 1.09 0.46 9.62
N PRO A 204 0.35 -0.45 8.99
CA PRO A 204 -1.04 -0.76 9.37
C PRO A 204 -1.17 -1.30 10.80
N ILE A 205 -0.13 -1.92 11.35
CA ILE A 205 -0.09 -2.45 12.73
C ILE A 205 0.72 -1.56 13.70
N ALA A 206 0.89 -0.27 13.39
CA ALA A 206 1.64 0.69 14.20
C ALA A 206 3.06 0.20 14.55
N ARG A 207 3.78 -0.41 13.59
CA ARG A 207 5.09 -1.05 13.78
C ARG A 207 5.12 -2.08 14.93
N GLY A 208 3.99 -2.73 15.20
CA GLY A 208 3.82 -3.70 16.26
C GLY A 208 3.30 -3.12 17.59
N ASN A 209 3.23 -1.81 17.76
CA ASN A 209 2.81 -1.17 19.01
C ASN A 209 1.34 -1.48 19.36
N ALA A 210 0.49 -1.77 18.38
CA ALA A 210 -0.92 -2.09 18.59
C ALA A 210 -1.18 -3.58 18.86
N LEU A 211 -0.18 -4.46 18.71
CA LEU A 211 -0.38 -5.92 18.81
C LEU A 211 -0.69 -6.40 20.23
N GLN A 212 -0.38 -5.62 21.26
CA GLN A 212 -0.62 -5.95 22.66
C GLN A 212 -1.73 -5.09 23.27
N ASP A 213 -2.53 -4.42 22.46
CA ASP A 213 -3.65 -3.65 22.97
C ASP A 213 -4.76 -4.55 23.49
N PRO A 214 -5.21 -4.39 24.76
CA PRO A 214 -6.19 -5.28 25.37
C PRO A 214 -7.53 -5.35 24.63
N THR A 215 -7.96 -4.24 24.01
CA THR A 215 -9.19 -4.18 23.20
C THR A 215 -9.04 -5.05 21.97
N ILE A 216 -7.92 -4.92 21.25
CA ILE A 216 -7.64 -5.70 20.04
C ILE A 216 -7.45 -7.17 20.38
N GLU A 217 -6.76 -7.49 21.46
CA GLU A 217 -6.60 -8.88 21.92
C GLU A 217 -7.95 -9.55 22.26
N ALA A 218 -8.87 -8.82 22.88
CA ALA A 218 -10.20 -9.35 23.20
C ALA A 218 -11.00 -9.64 21.92
N ILE A 219 -10.96 -8.72 20.95
CA ILE A 219 -11.62 -8.89 19.66
C ILE A 219 -10.98 -10.05 18.87
N ALA A 220 -9.64 -10.14 18.83
CA ALA A 220 -8.94 -11.23 18.18
C ALA A 220 -9.37 -12.60 18.72
N ARG A 221 -9.47 -12.75 20.04
CA ARG A 221 -9.97 -13.98 20.68
C ARG A 221 -11.40 -14.31 20.28
N LYS A 222 -12.27 -13.32 20.14
CA LYS A 222 -13.67 -13.51 19.71
C LYS A 222 -13.75 -14.18 18.34
N TYR A 223 -12.84 -13.86 17.43
CA TYR A 223 -12.83 -14.38 16.05
C TYR A 223 -11.83 -15.55 15.86
N GLY A 224 -11.07 -15.95 16.90
CA GLY A 224 -10.06 -16.99 16.78
C GLY A 224 -8.90 -16.61 15.87
N LYS A 225 -8.59 -15.33 15.79
CA LYS A 225 -7.53 -14.74 14.93
C LYS A 225 -6.41 -14.13 15.78
N THR A 226 -5.28 -13.84 15.15
CA THR A 226 -4.21 -13.07 15.80
C THR A 226 -4.56 -11.58 15.84
N THR A 227 -3.91 -10.83 16.72
CA THR A 227 -4.07 -9.38 16.79
C THR A 227 -3.67 -8.70 15.48
N ALA A 228 -2.61 -9.19 14.83
CA ALA A 228 -2.20 -8.70 13.51
C ALA A 228 -3.29 -8.92 12.46
N GLN A 229 -3.83 -10.12 12.34
CA GLN A 229 -4.95 -10.42 11.43
C GLN A 229 -6.18 -9.55 11.72
N THR A 230 -6.49 -9.33 12.99
CA THR A 230 -7.62 -8.50 13.42
C THR A 230 -7.45 -7.03 12.98
N ILE A 231 -6.27 -6.46 13.16
CA ILE A 231 -5.97 -5.10 12.71
C ILE A 231 -6.00 -5.00 11.18
N LEU A 232 -5.42 -5.98 10.48
CA LEU A 232 -5.43 -5.99 9.02
C LEU A 232 -6.87 -6.11 8.49
N ARG A 233 -7.71 -6.92 9.11
CA ARG A 233 -9.13 -7.00 8.75
C ARG A 233 -9.87 -5.70 9.05
N TRP A 234 -9.59 -5.02 10.15
CA TRP A 234 -10.14 -3.70 10.46
C TRP A 234 -9.89 -2.69 9.35
N HIS A 235 -8.68 -2.68 8.76
CA HIS A 235 -8.39 -1.84 7.60
C HIS A 235 -9.26 -2.20 6.39
N ILE A 236 -9.42 -3.49 6.10
CA ILE A 236 -10.25 -3.96 4.99
C ILE A 236 -11.69 -3.50 5.15
N GLU A 237 -12.28 -3.63 6.35
CA GLU A 237 -13.65 -3.18 6.65
C GLU A 237 -13.82 -1.65 6.50
N ARG A 238 -12.76 -0.90 6.71
CA ARG A 238 -12.76 0.56 6.54
C ARG A 238 -12.54 1.01 5.09
N GLY A 239 -12.28 0.09 4.18
CA GLY A 239 -11.98 0.38 2.78
C GLY A 239 -10.55 0.84 2.54
N ASP A 240 -9.62 0.69 3.49
CA ASP A 240 -8.20 0.96 3.29
C ASP A 240 -7.58 -0.11 2.39
N ILE A 241 -6.63 0.29 1.58
CA ILE A 241 -5.73 -0.61 0.87
C ILE A 241 -4.49 -0.78 1.75
N ILE A 242 -4.07 -2.01 2.02
CA ILE A 242 -2.93 -2.30 2.90
C ILE A 242 -1.92 -3.23 2.23
N PHE A 243 -0.65 -3.12 2.66
CA PHE A 243 0.47 -3.92 2.14
C PHE A 243 1.46 -4.22 3.28
N PRO A 244 1.07 -5.09 4.23
CA PRO A 244 1.94 -5.45 5.34
C PRO A 244 3.24 -6.10 4.85
N LYS A 245 4.33 -5.84 5.57
CA LYS A 245 5.67 -6.34 5.26
C LYS A 245 6.03 -7.51 6.16
N SER A 246 6.65 -8.52 5.59
CA SER A 246 7.34 -9.59 6.34
C SER A 246 8.43 -10.25 5.49
N VAL A 247 9.48 -10.75 6.14
CA VAL A 247 10.49 -11.65 5.55
C VAL A 247 10.26 -13.11 5.96
N THR A 248 9.31 -13.35 6.85
CA THR A 248 9.01 -14.69 7.39
C THR A 248 7.84 -15.30 6.62
N VAL A 249 8.06 -16.42 5.94
CA VAL A 249 7.04 -17.12 5.13
C VAL A 249 5.75 -17.40 5.91
N GLY A 250 5.87 -17.82 7.17
CA GLY A 250 4.71 -18.06 8.03
C GLY A 250 3.85 -16.82 8.23
N ARG A 251 4.47 -15.65 8.48
CA ARG A 251 3.75 -14.37 8.64
C ARG A 251 3.19 -13.85 7.31
N ILE A 252 3.87 -14.08 6.19
CA ILE A 252 3.35 -13.73 4.86
C ILE A 252 2.03 -14.45 4.61
N LYS A 253 1.96 -15.74 4.93
CA LYS A 253 0.73 -16.55 4.82
C LYS A 253 -0.33 -16.17 5.86
N GLU A 254 0.08 -15.91 7.12
CA GLU A 254 -0.84 -15.49 8.18
C GLU A 254 -1.51 -14.14 7.84
N ASN A 255 -0.75 -13.16 7.33
CA ASN A 255 -1.27 -11.83 7.04
C ASN A 255 -2.36 -11.83 5.97
N ILE A 256 -2.27 -12.69 4.95
CA ILE A 256 -3.27 -12.78 3.88
C ILE A 256 -4.49 -13.62 4.29
N ASP A 257 -4.39 -14.42 5.35
CA ASP A 257 -5.48 -15.26 5.87
C ASP A 257 -6.46 -14.45 6.74
N ILE A 258 -7.11 -13.46 6.13
CA ILE A 258 -8.04 -12.52 6.77
C ILE A 258 -9.37 -12.37 6.04
N PHE A 259 -9.60 -13.15 4.98
CA PHE A 259 -10.80 -13.04 4.16
C PHE A 259 -11.86 -14.10 4.48
N ASP A 260 -11.64 -14.93 5.51
CA ASP A 260 -12.53 -15.96 5.99
C ASP A 260 -13.42 -15.51 7.18
N PHE A 261 -13.29 -14.25 7.63
CA PHE A 261 -14.08 -13.66 8.69
C PHE A 261 -14.34 -12.17 8.44
N GLU A 262 -15.33 -11.62 9.12
CA GLU A 262 -15.69 -10.19 9.09
C GLU A 262 -15.81 -9.67 10.52
N LEU A 263 -15.34 -8.45 10.75
CA LEU A 263 -15.56 -7.76 12.03
C LEU A 263 -16.96 -7.16 12.07
N SER A 264 -17.63 -7.24 13.23
CA SER A 264 -18.86 -6.50 13.43
C SER A 264 -18.63 -4.98 13.42
N GLY A 265 -19.64 -4.19 13.11
CA GLY A 265 -19.56 -2.73 13.18
C GLY A 265 -19.10 -2.22 14.56
N GLU A 266 -19.56 -2.86 15.64
CA GLU A 266 -19.16 -2.53 17.01
C GLU A 266 -17.64 -2.78 17.23
N ASP A 267 -17.11 -3.88 16.71
CA ASP A 267 -15.69 -4.20 16.83
C ASP A 267 -14.81 -3.25 16.00
N VAL A 268 -15.28 -2.86 14.80
CA VAL A 268 -14.62 -1.84 13.97
C VAL A 268 -14.58 -0.49 14.70
N GLU A 269 -15.69 -0.08 15.30
CA GLU A 269 -15.78 1.15 16.09
C GLU A 269 -14.89 1.09 17.34
N ALA A 270 -14.87 -0.04 18.05
CA ALA A 270 -14.03 -0.23 19.23
C ALA A 270 -12.53 -0.10 18.92
N ILE A 271 -12.07 -0.64 17.80
CA ILE A 271 -10.67 -0.47 17.34
C ILE A 271 -10.43 0.99 16.92
N SER A 272 -11.36 1.60 16.19
CA SER A 272 -11.25 3.00 15.75
C SER A 272 -11.21 3.98 16.91
N ALA A 273 -11.90 3.68 18.02
CA ALA A 273 -11.91 4.47 19.24
C ALA A 273 -10.55 4.48 19.98
N LEU A 274 -9.61 3.62 19.60
CA LEU A 274 -8.24 3.63 20.14
C LEU A 274 -7.38 4.76 19.57
N ASN A 275 -7.91 5.54 18.63
CA ASN A 275 -7.22 6.68 18.03
C ASN A 275 -6.76 7.67 19.11
N ARG A 276 -5.51 8.04 19.05
CA ARG A 276 -4.86 9.04 19.92
C ARG A 276 -3.93 9.98 19.15
N ASN A 277 -4.09 10.02 17.83
CA ASN A 277 -3.29 10.83 16.90
C ASN A 277 -1.78 10.58 17.06
N GLN A 278 -1.39 9.34 17.33
CA GLN A 278 -0.01 8.95 17.57
C GLN A 278 0.65 8.45 16.30
N ARG A 279 1.53 9.27 15.71
CA ARG A 279 2.34 8.88 14.56
C ARG A 279 3.49 7.95 14.96
N THR A 280 3.84 7.03 14.08
CA THR A 280 5.09 6.26 14.15
C THR A 280 6.13 6.77 13.15
N GLY A 281 5.70 7.49 12.14
CA GLY A 281 6.52 8.16 11.14
C GLY A 281 6.59 9.67 11.30
N PRO A 282 7.30 10.35 10.39
CA PRO A 282 7.43 11.82 10.40
C PRO A 282 6.09 12.53 10.19
N ASP A 283 6.04 13.77 10.63
CA ASP A 283 4.96 14.71 10.33
C ASP A 283 5.14 15.24 8.90
N PRO A 284 4.15 15.05 7.99
CA PRO A 284 4.27 15.50 6.60
C PRO A 284 4.52 16.99 6.42
N ASP A 285 4.06 17.82 7.35
CA ASP A 285 4.23 19.26 7.28
C ASP A 285 5.63 19.75 7.73
N LYS A 286 6.44 18.84 8.27
CA LYS A 286 7.79 19.12 8.80
C LYS A 286 8.92 18.47 8.00
N MET A 287 8.60 17.77 6.93
CA MET A 287 9.57 17.11 6.06
C MET A 287 10.30 18.10 5.13
#